data_e9fc35878e5885f2b23e1ed6630ca77a
#
_entry.id   e9fc35878e5885f2b23e1ed6630ca77a
#
_cell.length_a   1.000
_cell.length_b   1.000
_cell.length_c   1.000
_cell.angle_alpha   90.00
_cell.angle_beta   90.00
_cell.angle_gamma   90.00
#
_symmetry.space_group_name_H-M   'P 1'
#
loop_
_entity.id
_entity.type
_entity.pdbx_description
1 polymer ?
#
loop_
_entity_poly.entity_id
_entity_poly.type
_entity_poly.pdbx_seq_one_letter_code
_entity_poly.pdbx_strand_id
1 'polypeptide(L)'
;SVSKPNVIFVLLDGARWDRLHTSNDFQEISKEGTLLNNVTTAMPYTVGSLNVTFSGLYGKDNGVDAYYNVLKLKEEITNLPIIFKKEGYFTACDLLHEKILANRGFDIHQSHDEFSDDLEIKHKNLIKQCLEKANGKPLFLFLYFSRLHTITVSDVLKKYEWNDKRFYNKKDENLKRYDNGFKEVGKYMRGLLYSLKKLKIYDDSIIIFFSDHGTGVGERFGERNYGSFTYEETIRTFYLFISKDFKKGRISEKLRDTIDIFPTVLDLAKINNNLRRPGDSFAEFLLGNNNELKEKNYTFSETGALHGLYPSPDKSNVFCIKTPTQKLMYLDSPKQWKFFDLINDPNEMENKYGSDLGTEKKLQKILNEFINNR
;
A
#
# COMPACT_ATOMS: atom_id res chain seq x y z
N SER A 1 23.87 24.47 5.42
CA SER A 1 23.18 23.23 5.83
C SER A 1 21.99 22.96 4.90
N VAL A 2 21.95 21.75 4.39
CA VAL A 2 20.79 21.32 3.57
C VAL A 2 19.61 21.13 4.52
N SER A 3 18.51 21.83 4.28
CA SER A 3 17.30 21.66 5.07
C SER A 3 16.73 20.26 4.81
N LYS A 4 16.28 19.60 5.87
CA LYS A 4 15.62 18.29 5.76
C LYS A 4 14.27 18.46 5.07
N PRO A 5 13.92 17.62 4.09
CA PRO A 5 12.62 17.70 3.42
C PRO A 5 11.48 17.26 4.35
N ASN A 6 10.30 17.83 4.16
CA ASN A 6 9.10 17.20 4.71
C ASN A 6 8.85 15.87 4.03
N VAL A 7 8.31 14.91 4.74
CA VAL A 7 7.91 13.61 4.19
C VAL A 7 6.42 13.42 4.45
N ILE A 8 5.64 13.34 3.37
CA ILE A 8 4.19 13.28 3.45
C ILE A 8 3.71 12.01 2.75
N PHE A 9 3.27 11.02 3.54
CA PHE A 9 2.60 9.84 3.05
C PHE A 9 1.11 10.11 2.90
N VAL A 10 0.55 9.76 1.77
CA VAL A 10 -0.89 9.91 1.50
C VAL A 10 -1.43 8.57 1.03
N LEU A 11 -2.17 7.90 1.90
CA LEU A 11 -2.79 6.62 1.61
C LEU A 11 -4.10 6.83 0.83
N LEU A 12 -4.19 6.19 -0.33
CA LEU A 12 -5.38 6.10 -1.15
C LEU A 12 -5.96 4.69 -0.99
N ASP A 13 -6.75 4.49 0.07
CA ASP A 13 -7.19 3.17 0.52
C ASP A 13 -7.96 2.41 -0.56
N GLY A 14 -7.46 1.23 -0.92
CA GLY A 14 -8.10 0.33 -1.87
C GLY A 14 -7.98 0.74 -3.32
N ALA A 15 -7.14 1.74 -3.64
CA ALA A 15 -6.98 2.21 -5.02
C ALA A 15 -6.25 1.18 -5.88
N ARG A 16 -6.90 0.77 -6.97
CA ARG A 16 -6.37 -0.24 -7.89
C ARG A 16 -5.39 0.37 -8.89
N TRP A 17 -4.25 -0.29 -9.05
CA TRP A 17 -3.19 0.11 -10.01
C TRP A 17 -3.68 0.14 -11.47
N ASP A 18 -4.65 -0.71 -11.80
CA ASP A 18 -5.16 -0.84 -13.17
C ASP A 18 -6.30 0.14 -13.50
N ARG A 19 -6.69 1.02 -12.55
CA ARG A 19 -7.75 2.01 -12.76
C ARG A 19 -7.25 3.45 -12.77
N LEU A 20 -5.95 3.67 -12.68
CA LEU A 20 -5.34 5.01 -12.63
C LEU A 20 -5.71 5.86 -13.85
N HIS A 21 -5.83 5.23 -15.02
CA HIS A 21 -6.21 5.91 -16.27
C HIS A 21 -7.65 6.44 -16.27
N THR A 22 -8.51 6.00 -15.35
CA THR A 22 -9.89 6.48 -15.27
C THR A 22 -10.02 7.85 -14.60
N SER A 23 -8.94 8.33 -13.96
CA SER A 23 -8.88 9.66 -13.36
C SER A 23 -7.95 10.56 -14.15
N ASN A 24 -8.49 11.58 -14.82
CA ASN A 24 -7.69 12.58 -15.52
C ASN A 24 -6.78 13.34 -14.55
N ASP A 25 -7.28 13.65 -13.36
CA ASP A 25 -6.50 14.33 -12.33
C ASP A 25 -5.28 13.51 -11.92
N PHE A 26 -5.46 12.20 -11.69
CA PHE A 26 -4.34 11.32 -11.35
C PHE A 26 -3.30 11.30 -12.47
N GLN A 27 -3.74 11.16 -13.73
CA GLN A 27 -2.83 11.13 -14.86
C GLN A 27 -2.01 12.42 -14.98
N GLU A 28 -2.63 13.58 -14.79
CA GLU A 28 -1.92 14.86 -14.83
C GLU A 28 -0.93 14.98 -13.66
N ILE A 29 -1.34 14.60 -12.46
CA ILE A 29 -0.49 14.67 -11.26
C ILE A 29 0.70 13.70 -11.38
N SER A 30 0.51 12.53 -11.95
CA SER A 30 1.59 11.54 -12.11
C SER A 30 2.76 12.06 -12.95
N LYS A 31 2.51 13.03 -13.83
CA LYS A 31 3.56 13.69 -14.62
C LYS A 31 4.50 14.54 -13.77
N GLU A 32 4.12 14.88 -12.53
CA GLU A 32 4.95 15.65 -11.60
C GLU A 32 5.98 14.79 -10.87
N GLY A 33 5.92 13.47 -11.01
CA GLY A 33 6.80 12.57 -10.27
C GLY A 33 7.13 11.27 -10.99
N THR A 34 7.52 10.29 -10.22
CA THR A 34 7.83 8.92 -10.66
C THR A 34 6.79 7.96 -10.11
N LEU A 35 6.14 7.22 -10.99
CA LEU A 35 5.13 6.22 -10.65
C LEU A 35 5.73 4.82 -10.73
N LEU A 36 5.67 4.08 -9.61
CA LEU A 36 5.91 2.65 -9.57
C LEU A 36 4.55 1.96 -9.51
N ASN A 37 4.20 1.16 -10.52
CA ASN A 37 2.87 0.55 -10.58
C ASN A 37 2.88 -0.97 -10.45
N ASN A 38 3.96 -1.53 -9.92
CA ASN A 38 4.07 -2.97 -9.65
C ASN A 38 4.76 -3.22 -8.30
N VAL A 39 4.17 -2.67 -7.25
CA VAL A 39 4.65 -2.87 -5.88
C VAL A 39 3.72 -3.86 -5.20
N THR A 40 4.26 -5.03 -4.85
CA THR A 40 3.49 -6.06 -4.15
C THR A 40 3.25 -5.63 -2.70
N THR A 41 1.98 -5.56 -2.27
CA THR A 41 1.71 -5.43 -0.84
C THR A 41 1.94 -6.77 -0.15
N ALA A 42 2.66 -6.74 0.95
CA ALA A 42 2.95 -7.95 1.72
C ALA A 42 1.69 -8.54 2.37
N MET A 43 0.68 -7.72 2.61
CA MET A 43 -0.61 -8.12 3.18
C MET A 43 -1.70 -7.25 2.58
N PRO A 44 -2.69 -7.83 1.84
CA PRO A 44 -3.71 -7.04 1.16
C PRO A 44 -4.85 -6.60 2.07
N TYR A 45 -4.52 -6.02 3.21
CA TYR A 45 -5.43 -5.32 4.10
C TYR A 45 -4.66 -4.21 4.84
N THR A 46 -5.36 -3.14 5.19
CA THR A 46 -4.75 -1.87 5.58
C THR A 46 -3.76 -1.98 6.73
N VAL A 47 -4.17 -2.59 7.85
CA VAL A 47 -3.31 -2.66 9.04
C VAL A 47 -2.06 -3.48 8.77
N GLY A 48 -2.21 -4.63 8.10
CA GLY A 48 -1.06 -5.47 7.75
C GLY A 48 -0.10 -4.75 6.80
N SER A 49 -0.63 -4.18 5.71
CA SER A 49 0.16 -3.45 4.72
C SER A 49 0.94 -2.28 5.34
N LEU A 50 0.27 -1.45 6.13
CA LEU A 50 0.89 -0.26 6.72
C LEU A 50 1.96 -0.61 7.75
N ASN A 51 1.75 -1.64 8.56
CA ASN A 51 2.75 -2.05 9.55
C ASN A 51 3.99 -2.66 8.89
N VAL A 52 3.85 -3.34 7.75
CA VAL A 52 5.00 -3.76 6.95
C VAL A 52 5.75 -2.55 6.41
N THR A 53 5.04 -1.62 5.80
CA THR A 53 5.64 -0.43 5.17
C THR A 53 6.38 0.43 6.20
N PHE A 54 5.79 0.66 7.36
CA PHE A 54 6.33 1.56 8.38
C PHE A 54 7.34 0.91 9.32
N SER A 55 7.36 -0.42 9.41
CA SER A 55 8.39 -1.14 10.17
C SER A 55 9.55 -1.63 9.29
N GLY A 56 9.31 -1.80 7.99
CA GLY A 56 10.26 -2.42 7.07
C GLY A 56 10.41 -3.92 7.28
N LEU A 57 9.47 -4.55 8.01
CA LEU A 57 9.49 -5.97 8.35
C LEU A 57 8.18 -6.62 7.94
N TYR A 58 8.25 -7.87 7.48
CA TYR A 58 7.03 -8.65 7.25
C TYR A 58 6.25 -8.87 8.55
N GLY A 59 4.95 -9.14 8.45
CA GLY A 59 4.08 -9.37 9.61
C GLY A 59 4.60 -10.45 10.54
N LYS A 60 5.17 -11.52 9.99
CA LYS A 60 5.77 -12.61 10.77
C LYS A 60 6.92 -12.14 11.68
N ASP A 61 7.56 -11.02 11.37
CA ASP A 61 8.68 -10.46 12.13
C ASP A 61 8.27 -9.25 12.96
N ASN A 62 7.27 -8.48 12.54
CA ASN A 62 6.84 -7.29 13.27
C ASN A 62 5.72 -7.56 14.30
N GLY A 63 5.02 -8.70 14.21
CA GLY A 63 3.96 -9.10 15.14
C GLY A 63 2.54 -8.81 14.65
N VAL A 64 2.37 -7.93 13.66
CA VAL A 64 1.05 -7.65 13.03
C VAL A 64 0.91 -8.60 11.84
N ASP A 65 0.55 -9.84 12.12
CA ASP A 65 0.59 -10.93 11.15
C ASP A 65 -0.79 -11.52 10.80
N ALA A 66 -1.86 -10.95 11.35
CA ALA A 66 -3.24 -11.34 11.08
C ALA A 66 -4.21 -10.23 11.50
N TYR A 67 -5.47 -10.32 11.05
CA TYR A 67 -6.49 -9.33 11.42
C TYR A 67 -6.66 -9.14 12.91
N TYR A 68 -6.67 -10.24 13.69
CA TYR A 68 -6.83 -10.14 15.15
C TYR A 68 -5.55 -9.73 15.87
N ASN A 69 -4.45 -9.55 15.15
CA ASN A 69 -3.16 -9.15 15.72
C ASN A 69 -2.80 -7.70 15.42
N VAL A 70 -3.79 -6.85 15.13
CA VAL A 70 -3.59 -5.44 14.72
C VAL A 70 -2.87 -4.59 15.76
N LEU A 71 -2.99 -4.93 17.06
CA LEU A 71 -2.32 -4.21 18.14
C LEU A 71 -1.04 -4.90 18.62
N LYS A 72 -0.57 -5.92 17.90
CA LYS A 72 0.58 -6.74 18.33
C LYS A 72 1.90 -6.35 17.70
N LEU A 73 2.03 -5.11 17.22
CA LEU A 73 3.35 -4.60 16.83
C LEU A 73 4.30 -4.72 18.03
N LYS A 74 5.39 -5.44 17.84
CA LYS A 74 6.37 -5.70 18.90
C LYS A 74 6.95 -4.39 19.42
N GLU A 75 7.10 -4.27 20.73
CA GLU A 75 7.54 -3.04 21.39
C GLU A 75 8.95 -2.61 20.99
N GLU A 76 9.84 -3.57 20.73
CA GLU A 76 11.22 -3.30 20.30
C GLU A 76 11.35 -2.78 18.89
N ILE A 77 10.27 -2.82 18.09
CA ILE A 77 10.32 -2.37 16.69
C ILE A 77 10.41 -0.84 16.62
N THR A 78 11.45 -0.36 15.96
CA THR A 78 11.62 1.04 15.64
C THR A 78 11.01 1.30 14.26
N ASN A 79 9.87 1.95 14.22
CA ASN A 79 9.13 2.27 12.99
C ASN A 79 9.49 3.67 12.46
N LEU A 80 9.00 4.03 11.27
CA LEU A 80 9.30 5.31 10.64
C LEU A 80 8.97 6.53 11.52
N PRO A 81 7.79 6.65 12.15
CA PRO A 81 7.50 7.84 12.97
C PRO A 81 8.49 8.03 14.13
N ILE A 82 8.88 6.94 14.78
CA ILE A 82 9.87 6.99 15.86
C ILE A 82 11.22 7.52 15.34
N ILE A 83 11.67 6.97 14.20
CA ILE A 83 12.96 7.38 13.60
C ILE A 83 12.92 8.85 13.22
N PHE A 84 11.88 9.28 12.51
CA PHE A 84 11.76 10.67 12.08
C PHE A 84 11.67 11.63 13.26
N LYS A 85 10.93 11.28 14.31
CA LYS A 85 10.88 12.10 15.52
C LYS A 85 12.25 12.27 16.17
N LYS A 86 13.03 11.19 16.29
CA LYS A 86 14.39 11.24 16.81
C LYS A 86 15.32 12.10 15.95
N GLU A 87 15.04 12.20 14.66
CA GLU A 87 15.80 13.01 13.72
C GLU A 87 15.33 14.48 13.65
N GLY A 88 14.48 14.87 14.57
CA GLY A 88 14.05 16.26 14.69
C GLY A 88 12.83 16.66 13.88
N TYR A 89 12.06 15.69 13.38
CA TYR A 89 10.82 15.95 12.67
C TYR A 89 9.65 16.11 13.64
N PHE A 90 8.71 16.96 13.27
CA PHE A 90 7.38 16.98 13.89
C PHE A 90 6.50 15.95 13.17
N THR A 91 5.92 15.03 13.93
CA THR A 91 5.25 13.86 13.37
C THR A 91 3.74 13.89 13.63
N ALA A 92 2.94 13.62 12.60
CA ALA A 92 1.49 13.62 12.76
C ALA A 92 0.82 12.62 11.81
N CYS A 93 -0.34 12.12 12.21
CA CYS A 93 -1.17 11.30 11.34
C CYS A 93 -2.65 11.62 11.52
N ASP A 94 -3.41 11.41 10.44
CA ASP A 94 -4.86 11.31 10.46
C ASP A 94 -5.24 9.95 9.88
N LEU A 95 -6.01 9.17 10.63
CA LEU A 95 -6.35 7.79 10.32
C LEU A 95 -7.87 7.62 10.17
N LEU A 96 -8.28 6.55 9.49
CA LEU A 96 -9.68 6.14 9.50
C LEU A 96 -10.12 5.66 10.88
N HIS A 97 -9.21 5.00 11.59
CA HIS A 97 -9.41 4.49 12.94
C HIS A 97 -8.09 4.52 13.70
N GLU A 98 -8.12 4.90 14.97
CA GLU A 98 -6.90 5.07 15.78
C GLU A 98 -6.05 3.81 15.93
N LYS A 99 -6.65 2.61 15.75
CA LYS A 99 -5.94 1.33 15.88
C LYS A 99 -5.19 0.92 14.61
N ILE A 100 -5.36 1.64 13.51
CA ILE A 100 -4.71 1.30 12.23
C ILE A 100 -3.18 1.38 12.34
N LEU A 101 -2.69 2.44 12.98
CA LEU A 101 -1.30 2.58 13.38
C LEU A 101 -1.27 3.01 14.84
N ALA A 102 -0.55 2.27 15.67
CA ALA A 102 -0.38 2.62 17.07
C ALA A 102 0.27 4.00 17.22
N ASN A 103 -0.05 4.71 18.31
CA ASN A 103 0.59 5.98 18.61
C ASN A 103 2.02 5.75 19.13
N ARG A 104 2.92 5.45 18.20
CA ARG A 104 4.35 5.31 18.46
C ARG A 104 5.12 6.29 17.60
N GLY A 105 5.63 7.35 18.22
CA GLY A 105 6.43 8.36 17.54
C GLY A 105 5.62 9.47 16.87
N PHE A 106 4.30 9.54 17.04
CA PHE A 106 3.48 10.64 16.55
C PHE A 106 3.28 11.72 17.63
N ASP A 107 3.55 12.98 17.28
CA ASP A 107 3.23 14.14 18.13
C ASP A 107 1.72 14.41 18.11
N ILE A 108 1.09 14.25 16.94
CA ILE A 108 -0.36 14.32 16.79
C ILE A 108 -0.82 13.00 16.19
N HIS A 109 -1.73 12.32 16.87
CA HIS A 109 -2.32 11.06 16.43
C HIS A 109 -3.84 11.21 16.51
N GLN A 110 -4.47 11.36 15.36
CA GLN A 110 -5.91 11.61 15.28
C GLN A 110 -6.58 10.71 14.25
N SER A 111 -7.91 10.69 14.29
CA SER A 111 -8.72 9.98 13.31
C SER A 111 -9.86 10.88 12.83
N HIS A 112 -10.43 10.51 11.68
CA HIS A 112 -11.57 11.22 11.08
C HIS A 112 -12.81 10.33 11.06
N ASP A 113 -13.96 10.95 10.83
CA ASP A 113 -15.21 10.24 10.53
C ASP A 113 -15.33 10.09 9.01
N GLU A 114 -15.38 8.82 8.53
CA GLU A 114 -15.40 8.52 7.10
C GLU A 114 -16.63 8.99 6.37
N PHE A 115 -17.73 9.25 7.09
CA PHE A 115 -19.01 9.64 6.50
C PHE A 115 -19.24 11.16 6.52
N SER A 116 -18.77 11.86 7.55
CA SER A 116 -19.09 13.27 7.77
C SER A 116 -17.94 14.24 7.50
N ASP A 117 -16.69 13.79 7.56
CA ASP A 117 -15.52 14.68 7.39
C ASP A 117 -15.20 14.91 5.91
N ASP A 118 -14.95 16.17 5.56
CA ASP A 118 -14.31 16.53 4.30
C ASP A 118 -12.80 16.41 4.49
N LEU A 119 -12.21 15.38 3.86
CA LEU A 119 -10.81 15.04 4.10
C LEU A 119 -9.84 16.06 3.49
N GLU A 120 -10.19 16.74 2.41
CA GLU A 120 -9.38 17.82 1.86
C GLU A 120 -9.22 18.95 2.90
N ILE A 121 -10.32 19.36 3.51
CA ILE A 121 -10.35 20.39 4.55
C ILE A 121 -9.62 19.90 5.80
N LYS A 122 -9.93 18.68 6.24
CA LYS A 122 -9.35 18.12 7.47
C LYS A 122 -7.84 18.00 7.37
N HIS A 123 -7.33 17.49 6.26
CA HIS A 123 -5.89 17.33 6.06
C HIS A 123 -5.18 18.67 5.90
N LYS A 124 -5.79 19.62 5.18
CA LYS A 124 -5.27 21.00 5.12
C LYS A 124 -5.14 21.62 6.52
N ASN A 125 -6.17 21.46 7.36
CA ASN A 125 -6.17 22.00 8.71
C ASN A 125 -5.13 21.32 9.59
N LEU A 126 -4.96 20.00 9.46
CA LEU A 126 -3.90 19.28 10.17
C LEU A 126 -2.51 19.78 9.78
N ILE A 127 -2.28 19.99 8.48
CA ILE A 127 -0.99 20.51 8.00
C ILE A 127 -0.72 21.91 8.58
N LYS A 128 -1.71 22.79 8.58
CA LYS A 128 -1.59 24.13 9.19
C LYS A 128 -1.24 24.03 10.67
N GLN A 129 -1.94 23.16 11.40
CA GLN A 129 -1.68 22.94 12.83
C GLN A 129 -0.25 22.43 13.05
N CYS A 130 0.22 21.51 12.22
CA CYS A 130 1.59 21.00 12.29
C CYS A 130 2.61 22.10 12.05
N LEU A 131 2.40 22.95 11.05
CA LEU A 131 3.31 24.05 10.75
C LEU A 131 3.43 25.03 11.93
N GLU A 132 2.32 25.32 12.60
CA GLU A 132 2.32 26.18 13.78
C GLU A 132 3.06 25.52 14.96
N LYS A 133 2.80 24.24 15.22
CA LYS A 133 3.38 23.52 16.36
C LYS A 133 4.81 23.06 16.12
N ALA A 134 5.20 22.85 14.88
CA ALA A 134 6.52 22.33 14.54
C ALA A 134 7.66 23.30 14.86
N ASN A 135 7.35 24.59 14.94
CA ASN A 135 8.34 25.62 15.26
C ASN A 135 9.59 25.52 14.38
N GLY A 136 9.38 25.41 13.06
CA GLY A 136 10.45 25.31 12.08
C GLY A 136 11.00 23.92 11.81
N LYS A 137 10.58 22.91 12.56
CA LYS A 137 10.98 21.52 12.28
C LYS A 137 10.36 21.01 10.98
N PRO A 138 11.05 20.15 10.24
CA PRO A 138 10.42 19.47 9.11
C PRO A 138 9.30 18.54 9.58
N LEU A 139 8.35 18.28 8.70
CA LEU A 139 7.17 17.49 9.01
C LEU A 139 7.30 16.06 8.49
N PHE A 140 6.89 15.09 9.29
CA PHE A 140 6.60 13.73 8.86
C PHE A 140 5.11 13.49 9.05
N LEU A 141 4.38 13.32 7.94
CA LEU A 141 2.92 13.20 7.96
C LEU A 141 2.44 11.92 7.32
N PHE A 142 1.41 11.33 7.91
CA PHE A 142 0.62 10.27 7.31
C PHE A 142 -0.84 10.70 7.22
N LEU A 143 -1.34 10.84 6.00
CA LEU A 143 -2.71 11.26 5.71
C LEU A 143 -3.47 10.10 5.08
N TYR A 144 -4.55 9.67 5.71
CA TYR A 144 -5.36 8.54 5.24
C TYR A 144 -6.58 9.07 4.49
N PHE A 145 -6.60 8.90 3.17
CA PHE A 145 -7.76 9.22 2.35
C PHE A 145 -8.63 7.98 2.21
N SER A 146 -9.77 7.96 2.91
CA SER A 146 -10.66 6.80 3.02
C SER A 146 -11.87 6.85 2.08
N ARG A 147 -12.08 7.94 1.37
CA ARG A 147 -13.32 8.18 0.61
C ARG A 147 -13.62 7.10 -0.44
N LEU A 148 -12.61 6.62 -1.16
CA LEU A 148 -12.80 5.54 -2.13
C LEU A 148 -13.32 4.27 -1.45
N HIS A 149 -12.74 3.90 -0.31
CA HIS A 149 -13.20 2.77 0.50
C HIS A 149 -14.66 2.95 0.92
N THR A 150 -15.00 4.12 1.45
CA THR A 150 -16.36 4.43 1.90
C THR A 150 -17.38 4.33 0.75
N ILE A 151 -17.06 4.90 -0.42
CA ILE A 151 -17.92 4.82 -1.61
C ILE A 151 -18.05 3.37 -2.08
N THR A 152 -16.95 2.61 -2.12
CA THR A 152 -16.96 1.21 -2.54
C THR A 152 -17.89 0.39 -1.63
N VAL A 153 -17.79 0.57 -0.32
CA VAL A 153 -18.69 -0.12 0.63
C VAL A 153 -20.14 0.23 0.36
N SER A 154 -20.48 1.52 0.21
CA SER A 154 -21.87 1.95 0.04
C SER A 154 -22.45 1.64 -1.35
N ASP A 155 -21.67 1.86 -2.43
CA ASP A 155 -22.19 1.80 -3.80
C ASP A 155 -21.99 0.46 -4.48
N VAL A 156 -21.04 -0.35 -3.99
CA VAL A 156 -20.73 -1.66 -4.56
C VAL A 156 -21.14 -2.79 -3.61
N LEU A 157 -20.57 -2.80 -2.40
CA LEU A 157 -20.68 -3.95 -1.50
C LEU A 157 -22.03 -4.07 -0.80
N LYS A 158 -22.60 -2.98 -0.29
CA LYS A 158 -23.88 -3.00 0.46
C LYS A 158 -25.10 -3.35 -0.37
N LYS A 159 -24.96 -3.39 -1.69
CA LYS A 159 -26.04 -3.81 -2.58
C LYS A 159 -26.30 -5.30 -2.55
N TYR A 160 -25.39 -6.07 -1.99
CA TYR A 160 -25.42 -7.52 -2.00
C TYR A 160 -25.16 -8.07 -0.61
N GLU A 161 -25.84 -9.15 -0.27
CA GLU A 161 -25.46 -9.96 0.86
C GLU A 161 -24.09 -10.59 0.63
N TRP A 162 -23.40 -10.92 1.71
CA TRP A 162 -22.02 -11.40 1.68
C TRP A 162 -21.79 -12.60 0.71
N ASN A 163 -22.72 -13.56 0.70
CA ASN A 163 -22.62 -14.77 -0.13
C ASN A 163 -23.45 -14.69 -1.42
N ASP A 164 -23.92 -13.51 -1.79
CA ASP A 164 -24.77 -13.31 -2.96
C ASP A 164 -23.98 -13.49 -4.25
N LYS A 165 -24.33 -14.55 -5.00
CA LYS A 165 -23.65 -14.86 -6.26
C LYS A 165 -23.82 -13.75 -7.32
N ARG A 166 -24.87 -12.91 -7.22
CA ARG A 166 -25.08 -11.79 -8.14
C ARG A 166 -23.93 -10.80 -8.12
N PHE A 167 -23.29 -10.60 -6.97
CA PHE A 167 -22.08 -9.76 -6.87
C PHE A 167 -21.02 -10.18 -7.88
N TYR A 168 -20.73 -11.47 -7.96
CA TYR A 168 -19.70 -12.02 -8.84
C TYR A 168 -20.13 -12.03 -10.31
N ASN A 169 -21.44 -12.11 -10.58
CA ASN A 169 -21.98 -12.06 -11.95
C ASN A 169 -22.04 -10.62 -12.50
N LYS A 170 -21.87 -9.60 -11.65
CA LYS A 170 -21.95 -8.18 -12.03
C LYS A 170 -20.61 -7.46 -11.89
N LYS A 171 -19.53 -8.18 -12.08
CA LYS A 171 -18.17 -7.63 -11.99
C LYS A 171 -18.00 -6.33 -12.80
N ASP A 172 -18.45 -6.29 -14.05
CA ASP A 172 -18.27 -5.13 -14.92
C ASP A 172 -19.06 -3.92 -14.43
N GLU A 173 -20.28 -4.12 -13.94
CA GLU A 173 -21.10 -3.07 -13.33
C GLU A 173 -20.50 -2.57 -12.03
N ASN A 174 -20.00 -3.49 -11.19
CA ASN A 174 -19.33 -3.15 -9.94
C ASN A 174 -18.07 -2.32 -10.21
N LEU A 175 -17.32 -2.66 -11.25
CA LEU A 175 -16.10 -1.96 -11.64
C LEU A 175 -16.41 -0.53 -12.08
N LYS A 176 -17.50 -0.31 -12.83
CA LYS A 176 -17.94 1.03 -13.23
C LYS A 176 -18.28 1.89 -12.02
N ARG A 177 -18.96 1.33 -11.04
CA ARG A 177 -19.29 2.02 -9.80
C ARG A 177 -18.03 2.35 -9.00
N TYR A 178 -17.11 1.41 -8.94
CA TYR A 178 -15.80 1.63 -8.33
C TYR A 178 -15.05 2.78 -9.03
N ASP A 179 -15.04 2.82 -10.36
CA ASP A 179 -14.40 3.88 -11.14
C ASP A 179 -15.01 5.26 -10.86
N ASN A 180 -16.32 5.33 -10.63
CA ASN A 180 -16.97 6.59 -10.22
C ASN A 180 -16.44 7.09 -8.87
N GLY A 181 -16.21 6.18 -7.93
CA GLY A 181 -15.57 6.50 -6.66
C GLY A 181 -14.11 6.88 -6.84
N PHE A 182 -13.42 6.26 -7.79
CA PHE A 182 -12.00 6.54 -8.07
C PHE A 182 -11.76 7.97 -8.52
N LYS A 183 -12.72 8.62 -9.15
CA LYS A 183 -12.61 10.04 -9.55
C LYS A 183 -12.41 10.96 -8.34
N GLU A 184 -12.93 10.59 -7.17
CA GLU A 184 -12.75 11.35 -5.93
C GLU A 184 -11.30 11.34 -5.47
N VAL A 185 -10.55 10.27 -5.77
CA VAL A 185 -9.12 10.17 -5.46
C VAL A 185 -8.34 11.29 -6.15
N GLY A 186 -8.53 11.46 -7.45
CA GLY A 186 -7.84 12.50 -8.22
C GLY A 186 -8.18 13.91 -7.75
N LYS A 187 -9.44 14.15 -7.43
CA LYS A 187 -9.88 15.45 -6.88
C LYS A 187 -9.19 15.77 -5.55
N TYR A 188 -9.15 14.79 -4.65
CA TYR A 188 -8.48 14.94 -3.38
C TYR A 188 -6.99 15.24 -3.57
N MET A 189 -6.31 14.47 -4.41
CA MET A 189 -4.89 14.66 -4.70
C MET A 189 -4.61 16.08 -5.21
N ARG A 190 -5.42 16.55 -6.17
CA ARG A 190 -5.29 17.92 -6.70
C ARG A 190 -5.47 18.97 -5.60
N GLY A 191 -6.49 18.80 -4.77
CA GLY A 191 -6.77 19.73 -3.66
C GLY A 191 -5.64 19.76 -2.63
N LEU A 192 -5.10 18.58 -2.28
CA LEU A 192 -3.97 18.49 -1.36
C LEU A 192 -2.72 19.20 -1.92
N LEU A 193 -2.37 18.93 -3.17
CA LEU A 193 -1.22 19.58 -3.80
C LEU A 193 -1.40 21.11 -3.88
N TYR A 194 -2.61 21.56 -4.20
CA TYR A 194 -2.95 22.99 -4.16
C TYR A 194 -2.70 23.57 -2.77
N SER A 195 -3.14 22.90 -1.72
CA SER A 195 -2.94 23.35 -0.34
C SER A 195 -1.45 23.40 0.04
N LEU A 196 -0.67 22.40 -0.36
CA LEU A 196 0.77 22.39 -0.10
C LEU A 196 1.49 23.55 -0.82
N LYS A 197 1.07 23.89 -2.04
CA LYS A 197 1.61 25.04 -2.78
C LYS A 197 1.22 26.37 -2.12
N LYS A 198 -0.01 26.50 -1.68
CA LYS A 198 -0.49 27.70 -0.98
C LYS A 198 0.22 27.90 0.36
N LEU A 199 0.49 26.81 1.08
CA LEU A 199 1.23 26.85 2.34
C LEU A 199 2.75 26.97 2.13
N LYS A 200 3.20 26.98 0.88
CA LYS A 200 4.61 27.16 0.49
C LYS A 200 5.54 26.06 1.01
N ILE A 201 5.04 24.84 1.12
CA ILE A 201 5.84 23.68 1.52
C ILE A 201 5.95 22.62 0.43
N TYR A 202 5.29 22.78 -0.71
CA TYR A 202 5.33 21.82 -1.81
C TYR A 202 6.76 21.52 -2.27
N ASP A 203 7.55 22.57 -2.54
CA ASP A 203 8.93 22.43 -3.05
C ASP A 203 9.89 21.80 -2.03
N ASP A 204 9.57 21.90 -0.75
CA ASP A 204 10.38 21.36 0.34
C ASP A 204 9.90 19.99 0.81
N SER A 205 9.02 19.36 0.07
CA SER A 205 8.37 18.11 0.48
C SER A 205 8.64 16.97 -0.47
N ILE A 206 8.78 15.77 0.10
CA ILE A 206 8.65 14.50 -0.60
C ILE A 206 7.21 14.03 -0.35
N ILE A 207 6.43 13.93 -1.41
CA ILE A 207 5.02 13.54 -1.33
C ILE A 207 4.88 12.14 -1.93
N ILE A 208 4.26 11.23 -1.18
CA ILE A 208 4.13 9.83 -1.56
C ILE A 208 2.64 9.47 -1.56
N PHE A 209 2.04 9.46 -2.76
CA PHE A 209 0.69 8.92 -2.93
C PHE A 209 0.80 7.43 -3.19
N PHE A 210 0.08 6.63 -2.41
CA PHE A 210 0.21 5.18 -2.55
C PHE A 210 -1.09 4.45 -2.22
N SER A 211 -1.19 3.21 -2.70
CA SER A 211 -2.24 2.29 -2.31
C SER A 211 -1.68 1.23 -1.36
N ASP A 212 -2.45 0.86 -0.36
CA ASP A 212 -2.09 -0.21 0.59
C ASP A 212 -2.43 -1.60 0.04
N HIS A 213 -3.50 -1.71 -0.70
CA HIS A 213 -3.99 -2.89 -1.40
C HIS A 213 -4.98 -2.45 -2.47
N GLY A 214 -5.37 -3.35 -3.35
CA GLY A 214 -6.43 -3.09 -4.31
C GLY A 214 -7.81 -3.44 -3.75
N THR A 215 -8.77 -3.65 -4.66
CA THR A 215 -10.16 -3.94 -4.34
C THR A 215 -10.70 -5.00 -5.29
N GLY A 216 -11.24 -6.10 -4.75
CA GLY A 216 -11.94 -7.11 -5.53
C GLY A 216 -13.41 -6.73 -5.71
N VAL A 217 -13.86 -6.63 -6.96
CA VAL A 217 -15.22 -6.23 -7.31
C VAL A 217 -16.06 -7.35 -7.91
N GLY A 218 -15.62 -8.60 -7.72
CA GLY A 218 -16.33 -9.79 -8.21
C GLY A 218 -15.50 -10.71 -9.10
N GLU A 219 -14.20 -10.47 -9.21
CA GLU A 219 -13.30 -11.30 -10.03
C GLU A 219 -13.16 -12.72 -9.48
N ARG A 220 -13.23 -12.89 -8.16
CA ARG A 220 -12.97 -14.17 -7.50
C ARG A 220 -14.12 -14.51 -6.57
N PHE A 221 -14.73 -15.67 -6.77
CA PHE A 221 -15.73 -16.17 -5.83
C PHE A 221 -15.08 -16.33 -4.43
N GLY A 222 -15.71 -15.78 -3.43
CA GLY A 222 -15.19 -15.79 -2.05
C GLY A 222 -14.40 -14.57 -1.65
N GLU A 223 -14.08 -13.69 -2.60
CA GLU A 223 -13.45 -12.40 -2.28
C GLU A 223 -14.36 -11.24 -2.64
N ARG A 224 -14.75 -10.49 -1.64
CA ARG A 224 -15.52 -9.27 -1.77
C ARG A 224 -14.76 -8.16 -1.07
N ASN A 225 -14.25 -7.20 -1.84
CA ASN A 225 -13.39 -6.13 -1.41
C ASN A 225 -11.90 -6.54 -1.39
N TYR A 226 -11.41 -7.15 -0.32
CA TYR A 226 -9.99 -7.54 -0.20
C TYR A 226 -9.81 -8.55 0.93
N GLY A 227 -8.61 -9.11 1.03
CA GLY A 227 -8.17 -9.86 2.20
C GLY A 227 -8.38 -11.37 2.13
N SER A 228 -9.12 -11.90 1.15
CA SER A 228 -9.37 -13.35 1.05
C SER A 228 -8.28 -14.08 0.28
N PHE A 229 -7.76 -13.48 -0.76
CA PHE A 229 -6.79 -14.10 -1.67
C PHE A 229 -5.62 -13.15 -1.97
N THR A 230 -4.66 -13.65 -2.76
CA THR A 230 -3.47 -12.90 -3.16
C THR A 230 -3.39 -12.75 -4.69
N TYR A 231 -4.53 -12.49 -5.33
CA TYR A 231 -4.57 -12.17 -6.76
C TYR A 231 -4.14 -10.72 -7.02
N GLU A 232 -3.77 -10.42 -8.26
CA GLU A 232 -3.22 -9.11 -8.65
C GLU A 232 -4.15 -7.95 -8.34
N GLU A 233 -5.46 -8.10 -8.45
CA GLU A 233 -6.42 -7.02 -8.17
C GLU A 233 -6.39 -6.51 -6.73
N THR A 234 -5.83 -7.29 -5.80
CA THR A 234 -5.69 -6.86 -4.40
C THR A 234 -4.24 -6.69 -3.95
N ILE A 235 -3.27 -7.43 -4.51
CA ILE A 235 -1.88 -7.35 -4.02
C ILE A 235 -0.98 -6.43 -4.84
N ARG A 236 -1.31 -6.15 -6.11
CA ARG A 236 -0.52 -5.20 -6.90
C ARG A 236 -0.93 -3.79 -6.56
N THR A 237 0.02 -3.00 -6.07
CA THR A 237 -0.20 -1.62 -5.66
C THR A 237 0.67 -0.67 -6.47
N PHE A 238 0.47 0.63 -6.26
CA PHE A 238 1.29 1.66 -6.87
C PHE A 238 1.80 2.63 -5.81
N TYR A 239 2.92 3.26 -6.12
CA TYR A 239 3.51 4.37 -5.36
C TYR A 239 3.89 5.47 -6.33
N LEU A 240 3.40 6.67 -6.07
CA LEU A 240 3.75 7.88 -6.83
C LEU A 240 4.60 8.78 -5.92
N PHE A 241 5.85 8.97 -6.30
CA PHE A 241 6.81 9.80 -5.56
C PHE A 241 6.96 11.15 -6.25
N ILE A 242 6.71 12.22 -5.52
CA ILE A 242 6.80 13.59 -6.02
C ILE A 242 7.79 14.37 -5.16
N SER A 243 8.80 14.97 -5.78
CA SER A 243 9.73 15.90 -5.17
C SER A 243 10.42 16.69 -6.28
N LYS A 244 10.82 17.92 -5.99
CA LYS A 244 11.61 18.73 -6.94
C LYS A 244 12.91 18.04 -7.37
N ASP A 245 13.43 17.15 -6.54
CA ASP A 245 14.70 16.45 -6.78
C ASP A 245 14.53 15.14 -7.57
N PHE A 246 13.29 14.72 -7.83
CA PHE A 246 13.01 13.49 -8.55
C PHE A 246 12.84 13.73 -10.05
N LYS A 247 13.11 12.71 -10.85
CA LYS A 247 12.76 12.73 -12.27
C LYS A 247 11.24 12.79 -12.40
N LYS A 248 10.77 13.61 -13.35
CA LYS A 248 9.34 13.80 -13.61
C LYS A 248 8.88 12.95 -14.79
N GLY A 249 7.63 12.47 -14.71
CA GLY A 249 6.98 11.78 -15.81
C GLY A 249 7.49 10.36 -16.06
N ARG A 250 8.20 9.76 -15.11
CA ARG A 250 8.65 8.37 -15.24
C ARG A 250 7.62 7.41 -14.67
N ILE A 251 7.48 6.28 -15.38
CA ILE A 251 6.64 5.16 -14.94
C ILE A 251 7.52 3.91 -15.00
N SER A 252 7.53 3.13 -13.93
CA SER A 252 8.22 1.83 -13.90
C SER A 252 7.23 0.72 -13.52
N GLU A 253 7.27 -0.37 -14.29
CA GLU A 253 6.54 -1.60 -14.00
C GLU A 253 7.43 -2.69 -13.39
N LYS A 254 8.65 -2.36 -13.04
CA LYS A 254 9.58 -3.29 -12.41
C LYS A 254 9.04 -3.71 -11.04
N LEU A 255 9.18 -5.00 -10.74
CA LEU A 255 8.66 -5.60 -9.50
C LEU A 255 9.40 -5.10 -8.26
N ARG A 256 8.64 -4.56 -7.30
CA ARG A 256 9.14 -4.16 -5.99
C ARG A 256 8.18 -4.65 -4.89
N ASP A 257 8.59 -4.50 -3.65
CA ASP A 257 7.85 -4.97 -2.46
C ASP A 257 7.67 -3.81 -1.48
N THR A 258 6.60 -3.83 -0.71
CA THR A 258 6.33 -2.80 0.32
C THR A 258 7.40 -2.70 1.40
N ILE A 259 8.16 -3.77 1.65
CA ILE A 259 9.32 -3.72 2.57
C ILE A 259 10.42 -2.79 2.08
N ASP A 260 10.44 -2.45 0.80
CA ASP A 260 11.46 -1.56 0.22
C ASP A 260 11.20 -0.09 0.53
N ILE A 261 9.98 0.26 0.93
CA ILE A 261 9.60 1.66 1.21
C ILE A 261 10.34 2.20 2.43
N PHE A 262 10.45 1.41 3.48
CA PHE A 262 11.15 1.80 4.70
C PHE A 262 12.59 2.27 4.44
N PRO A 263 13.48 1.47 3.83
CA PRO A 263 14.84 1.93 3.57
C PRO A 263 14.90 3.04 2.53
N THR A 264 13.98 3.06 1.56
CA THR A 264 13.96 4.10 0.53
C THR A 264 13.67 5.47 1.13
N VAL A 265 12.67 5.58 1.98
CA VAL A 265 12.27 6.87 2.59
C VAL A 265 13.36 7.39 3.52
N LEU A 266 14.01 6.50 4.27
CA LEU A 266 15.15 6.89 5.12
C LEU A 266 16.33 7.43 4.29
N ASP A 267 16.65 6.79 3.19
CA ASP A 267 17.70 7.27 2.28
C ASP A 267 17.34 8.62 1.65
N LEU A 268 16.09 8.79 1.23
CA LEU A 268 15.61 10.05 0.65
C LEU A 268 15.70 11.20 1.66
N ALA A 269 15.44 10.95 2.92
CA ALA A 269 15.56 11.93 3.99
C ALA A 269 16.98 12.04 4.54
N LYS A 270 17.94 11.27 3.99
CA LYS A 270 19.34 11.23 4.41
C LYS A 270 19.50 10.87 5.89
N ILE A 271 18.70 9.92 6.35
CA ILE A 271 18.74 9.40 7.73
C ILE A 271 19.52 8.09 7.72
N ASN A 272 20.66 8.10 8.38
CA ASN A 272 21.45 6.88 8.57
C ASN A 272 20.89 6.06 9.72
N ASN A 273 20.88 4.75 9.56
CA ASN A 273 20.44 3.84 10.62
C ASN A 273 21.20 2.50 10.52
N ASN A 274 21.25 1.78 11.64
CA ASN A 274 21.89 0.46 11.74
C ASN A 274 20.85 -0.67 11.82
N LEU A 275 19.61 -0.38 11.46
CA LEU A 275 18.53 -1.36 11.55
C LEU A 275 18.65 -2.40 10.45
N ARG A 276 18.44 -3.67 10.81
CA ARG A 276 18.40 -4.76 9.86
C ARG A 276 16.98 -4.89 9.32
N ARG A 277 16.85 -4.69 8.01
CA ARG A 277 15.56 -4.78 7.31
C ARG A 277 15.77 -5.54 6.00
N PRO A 278 14.83 -6.42 5.61
CA PRO A 278 15.00 -7.23 4.39
C PRO A 278 14.80 -6.45 3.09
N GLY A 279 14.25 -5.25 3.14
CA GLY A 279 13.99 -4.44 1.95
C GLY A 279 15.24 -3.77 1.38
N ASP A 280 15.16 -3.43 0.09
CA ASP A 280 16.23 -2.74 -0.65
C ASP A 280 15.73 -1.36 -1.07
N SER A 281 16.52 -0.33 -0.76
CA SER A 281 16.24 1.04 -1.15
C SER A 281 16.33 1.23 -2.67
N PHE A 282 15.41 1.99 -3.24
CA PHE A 282 15.48 2.47 -4.62
C PHE A 282 15.57 4.00 -4.71
N ALA A 283 16.08 4.64 -3.66
CA ALA A 283 16.23 6.09 -3.61
C ALA A 283 17.05 6.64 -4.78
N GLU A 284 18.14 5.94 -5.15
CA GLU A 284 19.01 6.38 -6.27
C GLU A 284 18.28 6.42 -7.61
N PHE A 285 17.32 5.51 -7.82
CA PHE A 285 16.46 5.56 -9.00
C PHE A 285 15.59 6.82 -8.99
N LEU A 286 14.94 7.14 -7.87
CA LEU A 286 14.08 8.31 -7.73
C LEU A 286 14.87 9.61 -7.94
N LEU A 287 16.08 9.68 -7.41
CA LEU A 287 16.98 10.84 -7.55
C LEU A 287 17.57 10.97 -8.97
N GLY A 288 17.36 9.98 -9.82
CA GLY A 288 17.85 10.01 -11.20
C GLY A 288 19.26 9.53 -11.40
N ASN A 289 19.89 8.94 -10.38
CA ASN A 289 21.25 8.40 -10.47
C ASN A 289 21.30 7.04 -11.18
N ASN A 290 20.18 6.33 -11.22
CA ASN A 290 19.99 5.10 -11.98
C ASN A 290 18.89 5.32 -13.02
N ASN A 291 19.13 4.92 -14.28
CA ASN A 291 18.17 5.08 -15.37
C ASN A 291 16.98 4.11 -15.24
N GLU A 292 17.21 2.94 -14.66
CA GLU A 292 16.19 1.92 -14.49
C GLU A 292 16.05 1.51 -13.03
N LEU A 293 14.82 1.22 -12.62
CA LEU A 293 14.53 0.61 -11.34
C LEU A 293 15.00 -0.85 -11.37
N LYS A 294 15.77 -1.25 -10.35
CA LYS A 294 16.18 -2.64 -10.21
C LYS A 294 14.97 -3.51 -9.92
N GLU A 295 14.77 -4.54 -10.74
CA GLU A 295 13.69 -5.50 -10.57
C GLU A 295 14.04 -6.53 -9.52
N LYS A 296 13.12 -6.81 -8.59
CA LYS A 296 13.28 -7.91 -7.63
C LYS A 296 13.04 -9.25 -8.34
N ASN A 297 13.75 -10.27 -7.89
CA ASN A 297 13.55 -11.62 -8.42
C ASN A 297 12.20 -12.18 -8.00
N TYR A 298 11.74 -11.85 -6.80
CA TYR A 298 10.44 -12.27 -6.29
C TYR A 298 10.00 -11.40 -5.12
N THR A 299 8.70 -11.42 -4.85
CA THR A 299 8.05 -10.77 -3.71
C THR A 299 7.09 -11.74 -3.05
N PHE A 300 6.69 -11.45 -1.81
CA PHE A 300 5.74 -12.27 -1.05
C PHE A 300 4.48 -11.49 -0.70
N SER A 301 3.36 -12.20 -0.62
CA SER A 301 2.15 -11.68 -0.01
C SER A 301 1.45 -12.77 0.78
N GLU A 302 0.75 -12.39 1.85
CA GLU A 302 0.00 -13.31 2.69
C GLU A 302 -1.27 -12.64 3.21
N THR A 303 -2.30 -13.44 3.45
CA THR A 303 -3.55 -12.95 4.02
C THR A 303 -4.31 -14.08 4.70
N GLY A 304 -5.20 -13.69 5.64
CA GLY A 304 -6.20 -14.55 6.22
C GLY A 304 -7.48 -13.74 6.40
N ALA A 305 -8.57 -14.16 5.77
CA ALA A 305 -9.80 -13.38 5.70
C ALA A 305 -10.57 -13.34 7.01
N LEU A 306 -11.29 -12.22 7.27
CA LEU A 306 -12.31 -12.16 8.32
C LEU A 306 -13.55 -12.96 7.93
N HIS A 307 -13.89 -12.93 6.65
CA HIS A 307 -15.07 -13.55 6.06
C HIS A 307 -14.65 -14.35 4.84
N GLY A 308 -15.56 -15.07 4.23
CA GLY A 308 -15.29 -15.80 3.01
C GLY A 308 -15.45 -17.30 3.19
N LEU A 309 -14.93 -18.03 2.21
CA LEU A 309 -15.05 -19.50 2.19
C LEU A 309 -14.26 -20.17 3.33
N TYR A 310 -13.12 -19.59 3.67
CA TYR A 310 -12.19 -20.14 4.66
C TYR A 310 -11.63 -19.02 5.54
N PRO A 311 -12.45 -18.47 6.47
CA PRO A 311 -11.98 -17.38 7.33
C PRO A 311 -10.80 -17.82 8.21
N SER A 312 -9.82 -16.93 8.37
CA SER A 312 -8.65 -17.17 9.19
C SER A 312 -8.13 -15.85 9.78
N PRO A 313 -8.89 -15.25 10.72
CA PRO A 313 -8.51 -13.95 11.28
C PRO A 313 -7.33 -14.00 12.25
N ASP A 314 -6.96 -15.20 12.75
CA ASP A 314 -5.86 -15.37 13.73
C ASP A 314 -4.51 -15.61 13.07
N LYS A 315 -4.49 -16.09 11.84
CA LYS A 315 -3.27 -16.38 11.08
C LYS A 315 -3.52 -16.38 9.58
N SER A 316 -2.51 -16.04 8.81
CA SER A 316 -2.59 -16.15 7.35
C SER A 316 -2.80 -17.59 6.92
N ASN A 317 -3.66 -17.80 5.93
CA ASN A 317 -3.94 -19.11 5.32
C ASN A 317 -3.88 -19.07 3.78
N VAL A 318 -3.54 -17.94 3.19
CA VAL A 318 -3.26 -17.79 1.76
C VAL A 318 -1.93 -17.07 1.61
N PHE A 319 -1.07 -17.61 0.76
CA PHE A 319 0.29 -17.11 0.55
C PHE A 319 0.61 -17.10 -0.93
N CYS A 320 1.45 -16.19 -1.37
CA CYS A 320 2.01 -16.28 -2.71
C CYS A 320 3.45 -15.79 -2.76
N ILE A 321 4.16 -16.31 -3.76
CA ILE A 321 5.41 -15.76 -4.25
C ILE A 321 5.17 -15.30 -5.68
N LYS A 322 5.52 -14.05 -5.97
CA LYS A 322 5.36 -13.43 -7.27
C LYS A 322 6.73 -13.11 -7.84
N THR A 323 6.96 -13.52 -9.08
CA THR A 323 8.11 -13.09 -9.88
C THR A 323 7.65 -12.05 -10.89
N PRO A 324 8.54 -11.42 -11.67
CA PRO A 324 8.12 -10.53 -12.75
C PRO A 324 7.18 -11.15 -13.78
N THR A 325 7.21 -12.49 -13.94
CA THR A 325 6.48 -13.19 -14.99
C THR A 325 5.50 -14.25 -14.51
N GLN A 326 5.54 -14.61 -13.22
CA GLN A 326 4.79 -15.76 -12.71
C GLN A 326 4.35 -15.54 -11.26
N LYS A 327 3.33 -16.28 -10.84
CA LYS A 327 2.89 -16.31 -9.45
C LYS A 327 2.59 -17.75 -9.03
N LEU A 328 3.12 -18.14 -7.89
CA LEU A 328 2.74 -19.39 -7.23
C LEU A 328 1.98 -19.04 -5.95
N MET A 329 0.75 -19.54 -5.84
CA MET A 329 -0.14 -19.28 -4.71
C MET A 329 -0.41 -20.58 -3.96
N TYR A 330 -0.37 -20.50 -2.63
CA TYR A 330 -0.74 -21.60 -1.75
C TYR A 330 -1.93 -21.22 -0.88
N LEU A 331 -3.00 -22.02 -0.96
CA LEU A 331 -4.16 -21.95 -0.09
C LEU A 331 -4.07 -23.10 0.92
N ASP A 332 -3.99 -22.77 2.22
CA ASP A 332 -3.92 -23.79 3.27
C ASP A 332 -5.24 -24.53 3.46
N SER A 333 -6.35 -23.91 3.11
CA SER A 333 -7.68 -24.50 3.06
C SER A 333 -8.29 -24.24 1.71
N PRO A 334 -8.49 -25.27 0.87
CA PRO A 334 -8.43 -26.74 1.13
C PRO A 334 -7.07 -27.40 0.82
N LYS A 335 -5.95 -26.76 0.98
CA LYS A 335 -4.59 -27.20 0.61
C LYS A 335 -4.45 -27.36 -0.91
N GLN A 336 -4.34 -26.22 -1.56
CA GLN A 336 -4.28 -26.13 -3.00
C GLN A 336 -3.14 -25.20 -3.44
N TRP A 337 -2.38 -25.66 -4.43
CA TRP A 337 -1.44 -24.83 -5.14
C TRP A 337 -2.05 -24.30 -6.43
N LYS A 338 -1.77 -23.04 -6.77
CA LYS A 338 -2.13 -22.44 -8.05
C LYS A 338 -0.91 -21.77 -8.66
N PHE A 339 -0.76 -21.90 -9.96
CA PHE A 339 0.36 -21.34 -10.69
C PHE A 339 -0.15 -20.55 -11.90
N PHE A 340 0.33 -19.32 -12.06
CA PHE A 340 -0.15 -18.41 -13.09
C PHE A 340 1.00 -17.84 -13.92
N ASP A 341 0.76 -17.75 -15.23
CA ASP A 341 1.61 -17.04 -16.18
C ASP A 341 1.10 -15.59 -16.27
N LEU A 342 1.79 -14.66 -15.63
CA LEU A 342 1.35 -13.26 -15.57
C LEU A 342 1.56 -12.50 -16.89
N ILE A 343 2.36 -13.03 -17.81
CA ILE A 343 2.59 -12.42 -19.11
C ILE A 343 1.43 -12.68 -20.06
N ASN A 344 1.03 -13.95 -20.19
CA ASN A 344 -0.03 -14.37 -21.11
C ASN A 344 -1.42 -14.37 -20.45
N ASP A 345 -1.46 -14.40 -19.13
CA ASP A 345 -2.68 -14.45 -18.32
C ASP A 345 -2.59 -13.45 -17.14
N PRO A 346 -2.51 -12.14 -17.43
CA PRO A 346 -2.33 -11.14 -16.38
C PRO A 346 -3.50 -11.06 -15.39
N ASN A 347 -4.68 -11.54 -15.78
CA ASN A 347 -5.87 -11.56 -14.92
C ASN A 347 -5.99 -12.87 -14.13
N GLU A 348 -5.02 -13.77 -14.25
CA GLU A 348 -4.95 -15.00 -13.45
C GLU A 348 -6.23 -15.85 -13.54
N MET A 349 -6.69 -16.10 -14.75
CA MET A 349 -7.92 -16.85 -15.03
C MET A 349 -7.67 -18.36 -15.15
N GLU A 350 -6.45 -18.77 -15.46
CA GLU A 350 -6.11 -20.17 -15.70
C GLU A 350 -5.03 -20.65 -14.73
N ASN A 351 -5.41 -21.56 -13.83
CA ASN A 351 -4.47 -22.24 -12.95
C ASN A 351 -3.68 -23.29 -13.73
N LYS A 352 -2.39 -23.03 -13.95
CA LYS A 352 -1.47 -23.93 -14.68
C LYS A 352 -0.59 -24.78 -13.76
N TYR A 353 -0.99 -24.98 -12.51
CA TYR A 353 -0.19 -25.79 -11.59
C TYR A 353 0.04 -27.19 -12.15
N GLY A 354 1.30 -27.63 -12.15
CA GLY A 354 1.74 -28.90 -12.76
C GLY A 354 2.33 -28.75 -14.16
N SER A 355 2.24 -27.55 -14.78
CA SER A 355 2.72 -27.31 -16.15
C SER A 355 4.20 -26.97 -16.26
N ASP A 356 4.85 -26.53 -15.16
CA ASP A 356 6.25 -26.17 -15.13
C ASP A 356 6.87 -26.62 -13.79
N LEU A 357 7.14 -27.91 -13.70
CA LEU A 357 7.54 -28.55 -12.44
C LEU A 357 8.85 -27.98 -11.88
N GLY A 358 9.81 -27.65 -12.73
CA GLY A 358 11.09 -27.10 -12.28
C GLY A 358 10.94 -25.75 -11.61
N THR A 359 10.23 -24.82 -12.25
CA THR A 359 9.95 -23.48 -11.70
C THR A 359 9.08 -23.59 -10.45
N GLU A 360 8.01 -24.42 -10.50
CA GLU A 360 7.10 -24.58 -9.37
C GLU A 360 7.80 -25.10 -8.14
N LYS A 361 8.68 -26.10 -8.25
CA LYS A 361 9.44 -26.63 -7.12
C LYS A 361 10.38 -25.59 -6.54
N LYS A 362 11.07 -24.83 -7.38
CA LYS A 362 11.96 -23.74 -6.94
C LYS A 362 11.19 -22.70 -6.14
N LEU A 363 10.05 -22.25 -6.66
CA LEU A 363 9.21 -21.23 -6.00
C LEU A 363 8.55 -21.79 -4.73
N GLN A 364 8.12 -23.06 -4.74
CA GLN A 364 7.58 -23.73 -3.54
C GLN A 364 8.60 -23.73 -2.41
N LYS A 365 9.84 -24.05 -2.71
CA LYS A 365 10.91 -24.08 -1.70
C LYS A 365 11.08 -22.70 -1.04
N ILE A 366 11.16 -21.65 -1.85
CA ILE A 366 11.33 -20.29 -1.35
C ILE A 366 10.10 -19.85 -0.55
N LEU A 367 8.90 -20.11 -1.05
CA LEU A 367 7.67 -19.76 -0.36
C LEU A 367 7.51 -20.52 0.98
N ASN A 368 7.83 -21.82 0.99
CA ASN A 368 7.76 -22.62 2.21
C ASN A 368 8.74 -22.10 3.28
N GLU A 369 9.93 -21.67 2.88
CA GLU A 369 10.88 -21.03 3.80
C GLU A 369 10.26 -19.76 4.41
N PHE A 370 9.62 -18.93 3.59
CA PHE A 370 8.92 -17.72 4.07
C PHE A 370 7.78 -18.06 5.04
N ILE A 371 6.97 -19.07 4.73
CA ILE A 371 5.84 -19.50 5.56
C ILE A 371 6.33 -20.07 6.89
N ASN A 372 7.39 -20.86 6.88
CA ASN A 372 7.85 -21.64 8.04
C ASN A 372 8.78 -20.86 8.98
N ASN A 373 9.39 -19.78 8.53
CA ASN A 373 10.30 -18.96 9.36
C ASN A 373 9.53 -17.88 10.13
N ARG A 374 8.68 -18.32 11.09
CA ARG A 374 7.80 -17.40 11.85
C ARG A 374 8.14 -17.32 13.32
#